data_7c5143326c111af567ca3385dc5879ac
#
_entry.id   7c5143326c111af567ca3385dc5879ac
#
_cell.length_a   1.000
_cell.length_b   1.000
_cell.length_c   1.000
_cell.angle_alpha   90.00
_cell.angle_beta   90.00
_cell.angle_gamma   90.00
#
_symmetry.space_group_name_H-M   'P 1'
#
loop_
_entity.id
_entity.type
_entity.pdbx_description
1 polymer ?
#
loop_
_entity_poly.entity_id
_entity_poly.type
_entity_poly.pdbx_seq_one_letter_code
_entity_poly.pdbx_strand_id
1 'polypeptide(L)'
;KIRKFFESSEKYFSCANYEDDFRSNSQQVHNLEKSINKTLNKDIKNYLSQNLSSDRMVSKNEIDKLILLYTEDDKIPELENIKLIFNDNPDLGLNKISQLAFSGQPKKISINLNKIFSEGVSPVAIIRVMLNYVQRIQTTQIALRQTNDFESAIKSLKPPVFWKDKDNFKLHCKKWPVQQTILNFNLLVDAELNCKSDYNLTNILCERALINIAVRGQKYFQ
;
A
#
# COMPACT_ATOMS: atom_id res chain seq x y z
N LYS A 1 -18.01 17.16 -21.60
CA LYS A 1 -19.36 17.24 -22.23
C LYS A 1 -20.34 16.30 -21.53
N ILE A 2 -20.01 15.03 -21.29
CA ILE A 2 -20.90 14.02 -20.69
C ILE A 2 -21.34 14.43 -19.27
N ARG A 3 -20.40 14.81 -18.39
CA ARG A 3 -20.69 15.25 -17.02
C ARG A 3 -21.72 16.40 -16.99
N LYS A 4 -21.52 17.44 -17.79
CA LYS A 4 -22.47 18.58 -17.87
C LYS A 4 -23.88 18.16 -18.31
N PHE A 5 -23.99 17.17 -19.18
CA PHE A 5 -25.29 16.64 -19.61
C PHE A 5 -26.06 16.02 -18.43
N PHE A 6 -25.39 15.22 -17.60
CA PHE A 6 -26.05 14.62 -16.43
C PHE A 6 -26.29 15.64 -15.30
N GLU A 7 -25.40 16.60 -15.11
CA GLU A 7 -25.55 17.64 -14.08
C GLU A 7 -26.66 18.67 -14.42
N SER A 8 -26.97 18.87 -15.71
CA SER A 8 -28.00 19.83 -16.15
C SER A 8 -29.39 19.21 -16.30
N SER A 9 -29.56 17.92 -16.10
CA SER A 9 -30.81 17.20 -16.31
C SER A 9 -31.58 17.03 -15.01
N GLU A 10 -32.86 17.41 -15.01
CA GLU A 10 -33.77 17.16 -13.89
C GLU A 10 -34.11 15.66 -13.68
N LYS A 11 -33.83 14.80 -14.68
CA LYS A 11 -34.13 13.37 -14.64
C LYS A 11 -32.99 12.52 -14.09
N TYR A 12 -31.77 13.06 -13.98
CA TYR A 12 -30.59 12.30 -13.60
C TYR A 12 -29.89 12.97 -12.41
N PHE A 13 -29.39 12.16 -11.49
CA PHE A 13 -28.55 12.61 -10.39
C PHE A 13 -27.09 12.23 -10.66
N SER A 14 -26.20 13.22 -10.72
CA SER A 14 -24.77 13.00 -10.91
C SER A 14 -24.06 13.13 -9.56
N CYS A 15 -23.55 12.02 -9.05
CA CYS A 15 -22.75 12.01 -7.82
C CYS A 15 -21.28 11.81 -8.15
N ALA A 16 -20.44 12.76 -7.77
CA ALA A 16 -19.00 12.63 -7.89
C ALA A 16 -18.47 11.72 -6.77
N ASN A 17 -17.82 10.63 -7.15
CA ASN A 17 -17.15 9.73 -6.22
C ASN A 17 -15.64 10.02 -6.27
N TYR A 18 -15.10 10.56 -5.19
CA TYR A 18 -13.67 10.85 -5.05
C TYR A 18 -13.02 9.82 -4.13
N GLU A 19 -11.73 9.54 -4.37
CA GLU A 19 -10.93 8.76 -3.42
C GLU A 19 -10.87 9.48 -2.07
N ASP A 20 -10.90 8.72 -0.97
CA ASP A 20 -10.80 9.27 0.36
C ASP A 20 -9.41 9.91 0.58
N ASP A 21 -9.40 11.13 1.07
CA ASP A 21 -8.21 11.90 1.43
C ASP A 21 -8.05 11.97 2.97
N PHE A 22 -7.03 12.64 3.44
CA PHE A 22 -6.80 12.84 4.87
C PHE A 22 -7.99 13.49 5.59
N ARG A 23 -8.75 14.35 4.92
CA ARG A 23 -9.91 15.02 5.52
C ARG A 23 -11.08 14.06 5.66
N SER A 24 -11.34 13.26 4.64
CA SER A 24 -12.39 12.23 4.70
C SER A 24 -12.04 11.15 5.73
N ASN A 25 -10.77 10.75 5.84
CA ASN A 25 -10.31 9.83 6.88
C ASN A 25 -10.49 10.43 8.29
N SER A 26 -10.21 11.72 8.49
CA SER A 26 -10.45 12.39 9.77
C SER A 26 -11.94 12.43 10.13
N GLN A 27 -12.82 12.60 9.13
CA GLN A 27 -14.26 12.52 9.33
C GLN A 27 -14.72 11.11 9.71
N GLN A 28 -14.14 10.07 9.11
CA GLN A 28 -14.42 8.67 9.47
C GLN A 28 -13.99 8.38 10.92
N VAL A 29 -12.81 8.88 11.36
CA VAL A 29 -12.37 8.77 12.76
C VAL A 29 -13.31 9.49 13.73
N HIS A 30 -13.81 10.66 13.35
CA HIS A 30 -14.83 11.36 14.16
C HIS A 30 -16.14 10.58 14.27
N ASN A 31 -16.58 9.95 13.18
CA ASN A 31 -17.76 9.09 13.19
C ASN A 31 -17.54 7.83 14.06
N LEU A 32 -16.33 7.25 14.06
CA LEU A 32 -15.96 6.17 14.97
C LEU A 32 -16.14 6.59 16.44
N GLU A 33 -15.60 7.75 16.84
CA GLU A 33 -15.77 8.25 18.22
C GLU A 33 -17.24 8.32 18.65
N LYS A 34 -18.10 8.80 17.73
CA LYS A 34 -19.55 8.84 17.99
C LYS A 34 -20.15 7.44 18.13
N SER A 35 -19.74 6.50 17.28
CA SER A 35 -20.27 5.14 17.29
C SER A 35 -19.91 4.36 18.55
N ILE A 36 -18.67 4.53 19.04
CA ILE A 36 -18.22 3.88 20.30
C ILE A 36 -18.55 4.70 21.55
N ASN A 37 -19.12 5.89 21.40
CA ASN A 37 -19.42 6.86 22.48
C ASN A 37 -18.22 7.17 23.37
N LYS A 38 -17.02 7.26 22.80
CA LYS A 38 -15.75 7.52 23.49
C LYS A 38 -14.91 8.55 22.74
N THR A 39 -14.16 9.35 23.50
CA THR A 39 -13.21 10.31 22.92
C THR A 39 -11.83 9.66 22.80
N LEU A 40 -11.32 9.58 21.58
CA LEU A 40 -9.98 9.06 21.30
C LEU A 40 -8.94 10.14 21.59
N ASN A 41 -7.77 9.74 22.09
CA ASN A 41 -6.67 10.67 22.27
C ASN A 41 -6.13 11.16 20.90
N LYS A 42 -5.36 12.25 20.92
CA LYS A 42 -4.83 12.90 19.70
C LYS A 42 -3.93 11.97 18.89
N ASP A 43 -3.13 11.13 19.56
CA ASP A 43 -2.19 10.22 18.91
C ASP A 43 -2.93 9.11 18.16
N ILE A 44 -4.00 8.58 18.75
CA ILE A 44 -4.87 7.59 18.10
C ILE A 44 -5.57 8.21 16.89
N LYS A 45 -6.16 9.41 17.02
CA LYS A 45 -6.82 10.11 15.92
C LYS A 45 -5.87 10.33 14.74
N ASN A 46 -4.66 10.81 15.04
CA ASN A 46 -3.63 11.01 14.05
C ASN A 46 -3.21 9.69 13.39
N TYR A 47 -2.99 8.65 14.20
CA TYR A 47 -2.64 7.33 13.69
C TYR A 47 -3.70 6.76 12.76
N LEU A 48 -4.98 6.77 13.17
CA LEU A 48 -6.10 6.29 12.36
C LEU A 48 -6.24 7.09 11.07
N SER A 49 -6.32 8.42 11.13
CA SER A 49 -6.46 9.28 9.94
C SER A 49 -5.33 9.08 8.93
N GLN A 50 -4.15 8.68 9.41
CA GLN A 50 -2.96 8.47 8.59
C GLN A 50 -2.82 7.04 8.05
N ASN A 51 -3.48 6.06 8.65
CA ASN A 51 -3.34 4.65 8.29
C ASN A 51 -4.60 4.05 7.65
N LEU A 52 -5.73 4.74 7.66
CA LEU A 52 -6.90 4.35 6.87
C LEU A 52 -6.55 4.38 5.38
N SER A 53 -7.04 3.39 4.65
CA SER A 53 -6.83 3.25 3.21
C SER A 53 -7.51 4.39 2.43
N SER A 54 -7.07 4.67 1.21
CA SER A 54 -7.82 5.49 0.26
C SER A 54 -9.04 4.75 -0.31
N ASP A 55 -9.06 3.40 -0.19
CA ASP A 55 -10.24 2.59 -0.48
C ASP A 55 -11.22 2.66 0.69
N ARG A 56 -12.40 3.22 0.39
CA ARG A 56 -13.44 3.44 1.40
C ARG A 56 -14.01 2.16 2.01
N MET A 57 -14.06 1.07 1.25
CA MET A 57 -14.55 -0.22 1.77
C MET A 57 -13.56 -0.84 2.74
N VAL A 58 -12.27 -0.78 2.42
CA VAL A 58 -11.20 -1.24 3.30
C VAL A 58 -11.20 -0.42 4.59
N SER A 59 -11.22 0.92 4.49
CA SER A 59 -11.27 1.81 5.65
C SER A 59 -12.50 1.58 6.52
N LYS A 60 -13.67 1.36 5.90
CA LYS A 60 -14.90 1.04 6.62
C LYS A 60 -14.77 -0.26 7.40
N ASN A 61 -14.26 -1.33 6.77
CA ASN A 61 -14.07 -2.61 7.44
C ASN A 61 -13.14 -2.50 8.66
N GLU A 62 -12.06 -1.71 8.54
CA GLU A 62 -11.15 -1.46 9.67
C GLU A 62 -11.85 -0.69 10.81
N ILE A 63 -12.67 0.31 10.49
CA ILE A 63 -13.45 1.05 11.46
C ILE A 63 -14.50 0.16 12.12
N ASP A 64 -15.21 -0.67 11.35
CA ASP A 64 -16.24 -1.58 11.86
C ASP A 64 -15.62 -2.59 12.85
N LYS A 65 -14.40 -3.09 12.63
CA LYS A 65 -13.67 -3.92 13.60
C LYS A 65 -13.42 -3.16 14.92
N LEU A 66 -13.03 -1.88 14.85
CA LEU A 66 -12.81 -1.07 16.04
C LEU A 66 -14.13 -0.82 16.79
N ILE A 67 -15.23 -0.59 16.07
CA ILE A 67 -16.55 -0.44 16.66
C ILE A 67 -16.91 -1.72 17.43
N LEU A 68 -16.81 -2.89 16.80
CA LEU A 68 -17.12 -4.17 17.44
C LEU A 68 -16.29 -4.41 18.70
N LEU A 69 -15.00 -4.06 18.69
CA LEU A 69 -14.10 -4.31 19.83
C LEU A 69 -14.33 -3.35 20.99
N TYR A 70 -14.75 -2.10 20.72
CA TYR A 70 -14.76 -1.05 21.74
C TYR A 70 -16.14 -0.52 22.08
N THR A 71 -17.22 -1.02 21.47
CA THR A 71 -18.60 -0.60 21.82
C THR A 71 -19.01 -1.16 23.18
N GLU A 72 -18.64 -2.41 23.46
CA GLU A 72 -19.04 -3.12 24.69
C GLU A 72 -17.97 -3.04 25.81
N ASP A 73 -16.75 -2.64 25.48
CA ASP A 73 -15.65 -2.55 26.46
C ASP A 73 -15.59 -1.13 27.04
N ASP A 74 -15.67 -0.98 28.36
CA ASP A 74 -15.57 0.33 29.04
C ASP A 74 -14.17 0.95 28.96
N LYS A 75 -13.15 0.20 28.50
CA LYS A 75 -11.79 0.68 28.35
C LYS A 75 -11.65 1.62 27.16
N ILE A 76 -10.87 2.69 27.34
CA ILE A 76 -10.47 3.56 26.23
C ILE A 76 -9.44 2.79 25.39
N PRO A 77 -9.58 2.79 24.05
CA PRO A 77 -8.61 2.16 23.18
C PRO A 77 -7.18 2.67 23.42
N GLU A 78 -6.23 1.75 23.55
CA GLU A 78 -4.81 2.10 23.61
C GLU A 78 -4.20 2.05 22.22
N LEU A 79 -3.25 2.95 21.94
CA LEU A 79 -2.61 3.06 20.62
C LEU A 79 -1.94 1.76 20.18
N GLU A 80 -1.32 1.02 21.12
CA GLU A 80 -0.64 -0.25 20.81
C GLU A 80 -1.62 -1.34 20.36
N ASN A 81 -2.78 -1.42 21.01
CA ASN A 81 -3.84 -2.37 20.62
C ASN A 81 -4.41 -2.02 19.24
N ILE A 82 -4.62 -0.73 18.97
CA ILE A 82 -5.07 -0.28 17.64
C ILE A 82 -4.02 -0.60 16.57
N LYS A 83 -2.74 -0.40 16.86
CA LYS A 83 -1.66 -0.76 15.92
C LYS A 83 -1.63 -2.26 15.61
N LEU A 84 -1.90 -3.12 16.59
CA LEU A 84 -1.98 -4.57 16.36
C LEU A 84 -3.14 -4.91 15.40
N ILE A 85 -4.31 -4.33 15.62
CA ILE A 85 -5.49 -4.54 14.77
C ILE A 85 -5.24 -4.07 13.33
N PHE A 86 -4.62 -2.89 13.17
CA PHE A 86 -4.31 -2.31 11.85
C PHE A 86 -3.12 -2.98 11.15
N ASN A 87 -2.19 -3.60 11.89
CA ASN A 87 -1.06 -4.32 11.29
C ASN A 87 -1.48 -5.63 10.59
N ASP A 88 -2.70 -6.10 10.82
CA ASP A 88 -3.28 -7.25 10.13
C ASP A 88 -3.91 -6.88 8.77
N ASN A 89 -3.75 -5.64 8.29
CA ASN A 89 -4.20 -5.27 6.95
C ASN A 89 -3.22 -5.85 5.90
N PRO A 90 -3.66 -6.79 5.04
CA PRO A 90 -2.82 -7.42 4.03
C PRO A 90 -2.17 -6.42 3.08
N ASP A 91 -2.86 -5.31 2.75
CA ASP A 91 -2.34 -4.28 1.85
C ASP A 91 -1.12 -3.56 2.42
N LEU A 92 -1.10 -3.31 3.74
CA LEU A 92 0.08 -2.74 4.43
C LEU A 92 1.23 -3.74 4.44
N GLY A 93 0.94 -5.03 4.62
CA GLY A 93 1.92 -6.12 4.53
C GLY A 93 2.55 -6.22 3.14
N LEU A 94 1.75 -6.14 2.08
CA LEU A 94 2.20 -6.20 0.70
C LEU A 94 3.07 -5.00 0.30
N ASN A 95 2.69 -3.79 0.70
CA ASN A 95 3.50 -2.60 0.46
C ASN A 95 4.85 -2.69 1.19
N LYS A 96 4.85 -3.19 2.44
CA LYS A 96 6.07 -3.40 3.23
C LYS A 96 7.03 -4.38 2.55
N ILE A 97 6.52 -5.48 1.97
CA ILE A 97 7.36 -6.44 1.22
C ILE A 97 8.08 -5.75 0.06
N SER A 98 7.37 -4.92 -0.71
CA SER A 98 7.98 -4.17 -1.82
C SER A 98 9.13 -3.28 -1.33
N GLN A 99 8.94 -2.59 -0.22
CA GLN A 99 9.98 -1.76 0.38
C GLN A 99 11.17 -2.60 0.87
N LEU A 100 10.93 -3.74 1.53
CA LEU A 100 11.99 -4.62 2.01
C LEU A 100 12.84 -5.17 0.86
N ALA A 101 12.20 -5.57 -0.25
CA ALA A 101 12.88 -6.08 -1.43
C ALA A 101 13.77 -4.99 -2.06
N PHE A 102 13.21 -3.80 -2.27
CA PHE A 102 13.95 -2.69 -2.87
C PHE A 102 14.99 -2.05 -1.93
N SER A 103 14.85 -2.22 -0.61
CA SER A 103 15.87 -1.79 0.38
C SER A 103 16.96 -2.85 0.65
N GLY A 104 16.98 -3.95 -0.09
CA GLY A 104 18.03 -4.96 0.04
C GLY A 104 18.00 -5.75 1.35
N GLN A 105 16.80 -6.14 1.85
CA GLN A 105 16.63 -6.85 3.12
C GLN A 105 16.09 -8.29 2.95
N PRO A 106 16.87 -9.22 2.34
CA PRO A 106 16.37 -10.56 1.97
C PRO A 106 15.90 -11.38 3.18
N LYS A 107 16.59 -11.30 4.34
CA LYS A 107 16.21 -12.03 5.54
C LYS A 107 14.81 -11.66 6.05
N LYS A 108 14.43 -10.38 5.93
CA LYS A 108 13.11 -9.92 6.35
C LYS A 108 12.01 -10.30 5.38
N ILE A 109 12.33 -10.55 4.12
CA ILE A 109 11.37 -10.97 3.10
C ILE A 109 10.79 -12.34 3.47
N SER A 110 11.61 -13.36 3.69
CA SER A 110 11.13 -14.72 4.02
C SER A 110 10.21 -14.73 5.23
N ILE A 111 10.58 -13.98 6.29
CA ILE A 111 9.75 -13.88 7.50
C ILE A 111 8.38 -13.26 7.20
N ASN A 112 8.35 -12.16 6.44
CA ASN A 112 7.08 -11.48 6.13
C ASN A 112 6.24 -12.28 5.11
N LEU A 113 6.87 -12.96 4.13
CA LEU A 113 6.18 -13.79 3.16
C LEU A 113 5.47 -14.96 3.83
N ASN A 114 6.14 -15.65 4.78
CA ASN A 114 5.52 -16.74 5.50
C ASN A 114 4.24 -16.31 6.25
N LYS A 115 4.26 -15.11 6.86
CA LYS A 115 3.06 -14.53 7.48
C LYS A 115 1.96 -14.28 6.43
N ILE A 116 2.29 -13.63 5.33
CA ILE A 116 1.31 -13.28 4.27
C ILE A 116 0.74 -14.54 3.60
N PHE A 117 1.56 -15.57 3.39
CA PHE A 117 1.07 -16.86 2.85
C PHE A 117 0.13 -17.55 3.85
N SER A 118 0.41 -17.48 5.15
CA SER A 118 -0.48 -18.04 6.18
C SER A 118 -1.83 -17.30 6.29
N GLU A 119 -1.87 -16.03 5.89
CA GLU A 119 -3.09 -15.22 5.76
C GLU A 119 -3.88 -15.52 4.45
N GLY A 120 -3.39 -16.45 3.62
CA GLY A 120 -4.07 -16.90 2.39
C GLY A 120 -3.88 -15.97 1.18
N VAL A 121 -2.95 -15.04 1.22
CA VAL A 121 -2.67 -14.14 0.09
C VAL A 121 -1.98 -14.91 -1.03
N SER A 122 -2.53 -14.80 -2.24
CA SER A 122 -1.97 -15.46 -3.42
C SER A 122 -0.57 -14.93 -3.79
N PRO A 123 0.40 -15.83 -4.07
CA PRO A 123 1.73 -15.45 -4.58
C PRO A 123 1.68 -14.56 -5.82
N VAL A 124 0.74 -14.81 -6.73
CA VAL A 124 0.53 -13.99 -7.92
C VAL A 124 0.12 -12.56 -7.55
N ALA A 125 -0.73 -12.38 -6.52
CA ALA A 125 -1.11 -11.06 -6.04
C ALA A 125 0.11 -10.30 -5.49
N ILE A 126 0.98 -10.98 -4.74
CA ILE A 126 2.25 -10.40 -4.22
C ILE A 126 3.14 -9.94 -5.37
N ILE A 127 3.34 -10.80 -6.39
CA ILE A 127 4.16 -10.44 -7.56
C ILE A 127 3.57 -9.24 -8.29
N ARG A 128 2.25 -9.14 -8.43
CA ARG A 128 1.58 -7.98 -9.07
C ARG A 128 1.78 -6.67 -8.29
N VAL A 129 1.74 -6.73 -6.97
CA VAL A 129 2.07 -5.55 -6.14
C VAL A 129 3.52 -5.13 -6.37
N MET A 130 4.44 -6.09 -6.47
CA MET A 130 5.84 -5.82 -6.80
C MET A 130 6.01 -5.23 -8.19
N LEU A 131 5.32 -5.76 -9.21
CA LEU A 131 5.32 -5.21 -10.58
C LEU A 131 4.83 -3.76 -10.59
N ASN A 132 3.71 -3.46 -9.92
CA ASN A 132 3.23 -2.09 -9.78
C ASN A 132 4.26 -1.18 -9.12
N TYR A 133 4.94 -1.67 -8.08
CA TYR A 133 5.96 -0.90 -7.38
C TYR A 133 7.14 -0.56 -8.30
N VAL A 134 7.64 -1.53 -9.08
CA VAL A 134 8.72 -1.30 -10.06
C VAL A 134 8.29 -0.30 -11.14
N GLN A 135 7.08 -0.45 -11.69
CA GLN A 135 6.54 0.49 -12.69
C GLN A 135 6.47 1.92 -12.15
N ARG A 136 6.04 2.08 -10.91
CA ARG A 136 6.00 3.40 -10.24
C ARG A 136 7.40 4.01 -10.11
N ILE A 137 8.42 3.20 -9.75
CA ILE A 137 9.81 3.66 -9.72
C ILE A 137 10.25 4.11 -11.11
N GLN A 138 10.01 3.30 -12.16
CA GLN A 138 10.39 3.63 -13.54
C GLN A 138 9.70 4.90 -14.04
N THR A 139 8.40 5.03 -13.82
CA THR A 139 7.63 6.24 -14.17
C THR A 139 8.21 7.48 -13.49
N THR A 140 8.52 7.37 -12.19
CA THR A 140 9.13 8.47 -11.44
C THR A 140 10.54 8.79 -11.95
N GLN A 141 11.36 7.78 -12.27
CA GLN A 141 12.70 7.99 -12.83
C GLN A 141 12.66 8.70 -14.18
N ILE A 142 11.69 8.38 -15.04
CA ILE A 142 11.48 9.06 -16.32
C ILE A 142 11.07 10.51 -16.08
N ALA A 143 10.11 10.75 -15.21
CA ALA A 143 9.61 12.09 -14.88
C ALA A 143 10.71 12.96 -14.23
N LEU A 144 11.56 12.37 -13.37
CA LEU A 144 12.70 13.06 -12.75
C LEU A 144 13.72 13.59 -13.77
N ARG A 145 13.92 12.88 -14.89
CA ARG A 145 14.80 13.38 -15.97
C ARG A 145 14.28 14.63 -16.65
N GLN A 146 12.96 14.85 -16.61
CA GLN A 146 12.31 16.00 -17.25
C GLN A 146 12.14 17.17 -16.28
N THR A 147 11.78 16.89 -15.03
CA THR A 147 11.37 17.92 -14.06
C THR A 147 12.46 18.30 -13.07
N ASN A 148 13.47 17.46 -12.87
CA ASN A 148 14.50 17.58 -11.81
C ASN A 148 13.92 17.74 -10.38
N ASP A 149 12.59 17.63 -10.21
CA ASP A 149 11.89 17.75 -8.93
C ASP A 149 11.10 16.48 -8.60
N PHE A 150 11.40 15.88 -7.43
CA PHE A 150 10.74 14.65 -6.99
C PHE A 150 9.26 14.84 -6.72
N GLU A 151 8.87 15.96 -6.13
CA GLU A 151 7.47 16.23 -5.80
C GLU A 151 6.60 16.33 -7.05
N SER A 152 7.12 17.00 -8.07
CA SER A 152 6.47 17.08 -9.38
C SER A 152 6.43 15.73 -10.09
N ALA A 153 7.50 14.93 -10.00
CA ALA A 153 7.59 13.63 -10.63
C ALA A 153 6.56 12.62 -10.08
N ILE A 154 6.28 12.65 -8.78
CA ILE A 154 5.32 11.72 -8.14
C ILE A 154 3.85 12.16 -8.26
N LYS A 155 3.55 13.40 -8.63
CA LYS A 155 2.17 13.91 -8.75
C LYS A 155 1.33 13.15 -9.77
N SER A 156 1.96 12.58 -10.80
CA SER A 156 1.29 11.82 -11.85
C SER A 156 0.96 10.37 -11.45
N LEU A 157 1.54 9.88 -10.35
CA LEU A 157 1.32 8.51 -9.90
C LEU A 157 -0.09 8.33 -9.35
N LYS A 158 -0.75 7.27 -9.81
CA LYS A 158 -2.06 6.83 -9.32
C LYS A 158 -1.99 5.37 -8.88
N PRO A 159 -2.35 5.03 -7.63
CA PRO A 159 -2.63 5.96 -6.51
C PRO A 159 -1.38 6.76 -6.10
N PRO A 160 -1.53 7.87 -5.37
CA PRO A 160 -0.40 8.66 -4.89
C PRO A 160 0.51 7.84 -3.97
N VAL A 161 1.77 8.25 -3.82
CA VAL A 161 2.68 7.61 -2.86
C VAL A 161 2.24 7.96 -1.45
N PHE A 162 2.05 6.93 -0.63
CA PHE A 162 1.70 7.13 0.78
C PHE A 162 2.79 7.98 1.47
N TRP A 163 2.38 8.98 2.21
CA TRP A 163 3.30 9.98 2.74
C TRP A 163 4.42 9.40 3.63
N LYS A 164 4.13 8.33 4.42
CA LYS A 164 5.14 7.63 5.23
C LYS A 164 6.18 6.88 4.40
N ASP A 165 5.81 6.46 3.21
CA ASP A 165 6.67 5.68 2.32
C ASP A 165 7.47 6.57 1.37
N LYS A 166 7.18 7.86 1.36
CA LYS A 166 7.70 8.83 0.41
C LYS A 166 9.22 8.93 0.40
N ASP A 167 9.84 8.95 1.59
CA ASP A 167 11.28 9.03 1.73
C ASP A 167 11.97 7.75 1.25
N ASN A 168 11.44 6.58 1.63
CA ASN A 168 11.94 5.30 1.15
C ASN A 168 11.76 5.17 -0.37
N PHE A 169 10.60 5.55 -0.89
CA PHE A 169 10.34 5.53 -2.32
C PHE A 169 11.27 6.46 -3.10
N LYS A 170 11.51 7.66 -2.59
CA LYS A 170 12.49 8.61 -3.13
C LYS A 170 13.90 8.02 -3.16
N LEU A 171 14.28 7.35 -2.08
CA LEU A 171 15.57 6.68 -1.98
C LEU A 171 15.70 5.55 -3.01
N HIS A 172 14.65 4.74 -3.19
CA HIS A 172 14.61 3.69 -4.20
C HIS A 172 14.72 4.27 -5.62
N CYS A 173 13.98 5.33 -5.94
CA CYS A 173 14.07 6.00 -7.25
C CYS A 173 15.47 6.54 -7.55
N LYS A 174 16.21 7.01 -6.52
CA LYS A 174 17.56 7.56 -6.68
C LYS A 174 18.65 6.48 -6.77
N LYS A 175 18.56 5.46 -5.91
CA LYS A 175 19.64 4.47 -5.77
C LYS A 175 19.61 3.36 -6.81
N TRP A 176 18.41 2.95 -7.27
CA TRP A 176 18.30 1.91 -8.26
C TRP A 176 18.61 2.43 -9.67
N PRO A 177 19.62 1.84 -10.38
CA PRO A 177 19.83 2.16 -11.79
C PRO A 177 18.63 1.75 -12.65
N VAL A 178 18.28 2.56 -13.65
CA VAL A 178 17.13 2.29 -14.54
C VAL A 178 17.22 0.91 -15.19
N GLN A 179 18.38 0.51 -15.65
CA GLN A 179 18.57 -0.82 -16.25
C GLN A 179 18.26 -1.96 -15.27
N GLN A 180 18.58 -1.78 -13.98
CA GLN A 180 18.28 -2.79 -12.96
C GLN A 180 16.78 -2.84 -12.65
N THR A 181 16.07 -1.72 -12.71
CA THR A 181 14.61 -1.73 -12.56
C THR A 181 13.93 -2.45 -13.72
N ILE A 182 14.44 -2.35 -14.95
CA ILE A 182 13.97 -3.12 -16.10
C ILE A 182 14.22 -4.62 -15.90
N LEU A 183 15.42 -5.00 -15.47
CA LEU A 183 15.73 -6.41 -15.17
C LEU A 183 14.87 -6.98 -14.06
N ASN A 184 14.57 -6.20 -13.03
CA ASN A 184 13.69 -6.62 -11.95
C ASN A 184 12.23 -6.75 -12.42
N PHE A 185 11.78 -5.87 -13.33
CA PHE A 185 10.45 -5.98 -13.93
C PHE A 185 10.32 -7.28 -14.72
N ASN A 186 11.27 -7.60 -15.61
CA ASN A 186 11.28 -8.83 -16.40
C ASN A 186 11.31 -10.07 -15.50
N LEU A 187 12.15 -10.07 -14.45
CA LEU A 187 12.22 -11.15 -13.47
C LEU A 187 10.83 -11.40 -12.82
N LEU A 188 10.09 -10.35 -12.50
CA LEU A 188 8.78 -10.46 -11.89
C LEU A 188 7.71 -10.95 -12.88
N VAL A 189 7.80 -10.53 -14.16
CA VAL A 189 6.90 -11.03 -15.22
C VAL A 189 7.13 -12.52 -15.42
N ASP A 190 8.40 -12.97 -15.51
CA ASP A 190 8.72 -14.39 -15.63
C ASP A 190 8.24 -15.19 -14.41
N ALA A 191 8.39 -14.63 -13.21
CA ALA A 191 7.90 -15.25 -11.98
C ALA A 191 6.37 -15.37 -11.98
N GLU A 192 5.62 -14.35 -12.46
CA GLU A 192 4.16 -14.40 -12.58
C GLU A 192 3.73 -15.51 -13.55
N LEU A 193 4.38 -15.61 -14.70
CA LEU A 193 4.10 -16.66 -15.69
C LEU A 193 4.36 -18.05 -15.11
N ASN A 194 5.50 -18.25 -14.45
CA ASN A 194 5.85 -19.53 -13.84
C ASN A 194 4.88 -19.90 -12.71
N CYS A 195 4.46 -18.95 -11.87
CA CYS A 195 3.44 -19.18 -10.84
C CYS A 195 2.08 -19.59 -11.40
N LYS A 196 1.74 -19.13 -12.60
CA LYS A 196 0.48 -19.54 -13.27
C LYS A 196 0.58 -20.90 -13.96
N SER A 197 1.79 -21.32 -14.33
CA SER A 197 2.05 -22.59 -15.01
C SER A 197 2.21 -23.76 -14.05
N ASP A 198 2.77 -23.52 -12.85
CA ASP A 198 3.03 -24.56 -11.84
C ASP A 198 2.45 -24.13 -10.47
N TYR A 199 1.26 -24.67 -10.19
CA TYR A 199 0.53 -24.35 -8.95
C TYR A 199 1.21 -24.90 -7.68
N ASN A 200 2.06 -25.92 -7.79
CA ASN A 200 2.68 -26.56 -6.62
C ASN A 200 3.87 -25.76 -6.07
N LEU A 201 4.53 -24.98 -6.94
CA LEU A 201 5.75 -24.24 -6.60
C LEU A 201 5.54 -22.73 -6.45
N THR A 202 4.30 -22.25 -6.49
CA THR A 202 3.99 -20.80 -6.54
C THR A 202 4.62 -20.00 -5.41
N ASN A 203 4.57 -20.49 -4.18
CA ASN A 203 5.16 -19.81 -3.02
C ASN A 203 6.69 -19.70 -3.16
N ILE A 204 7.35 -20.78 -3.56
CA ILE A 204 8.81 -20.84 -3.73
C ILE A 204 9.25 -19.92 -4.88
N LEU A 205 8.52 -19.92 -5.99
CA LEU A 205 8.82 -19.08 -7.15
C LEU A 205 8.67 -17.60 -6.81
N CYS A 206 7.62 -17.24 -6.10
CA CYS A 206 7.40 -15.89 -5.60
C CYS A 206 8.54 -15.46 -4.66
N GLU A 207 8.82 -16.25 -3.62
CA GLU A 207 9.88 -15.95 -2.66
C GLU A 207 11.25 -15.80 -3.33
N ARG A 208 11.60 -16.71 -4.22
CA ARG A 208 12.84 -16.66 -4.99
C ARG A 208 12.98 -15.36 -5.80
N ALA A 209 11.91 -14.93 -6.45
CA ALA A 209 11.92 -13.68 -7.22
C ALA A 209 12.17 -12.46 -6.35
N LEU A 210 11.49 -12.37 -5.20
CA LEU A 210 11.62 -11.25 -4.27
C LEU A 210 12.99 -11.24 -3.59
N ILE A 211 13.52 -12.39 -3.18
CA ILE A 211 14.88 -12.52 -2.61
C ILE A 211 15.91 -12.09 -3.64
N ASN A 212 15.79 -12.49 -4.91
CA ASN A 212 16.73 -12.08 -5.96
C ASN A 212 16.78 -10.54 -6.11
N ILE A 213 15.62 -9.87 -6.07
CA ILE A 213 15.57 -8.40 -6.09
C ILE A 213 16.28 -7.82 -4.87
N ALA A 214 16.02 -8.36 -3.68
CA ALA A 214 16.62 -7.88 -2.45
C ALA A 214 18.15 -8.08 -2.43
N VAL A 215 18.65 -9.24 -2.88
CA VAL A 215 20.09 -9.49 -2.98
C VAL A 215 20.76 -8.50 -3.95
N ARG A 216 20.14 -8.23 -5.09
CA ARG A 216 20.61 -7.17 -6.00
C ARG A 216 20.58 -5.79 -5.33
N GLY A 217 19.58 -5.53 -4.51
CA GLY A 217 19.40 -4.27 -3.76
C GLY A 217 20.51 -4.04 -2.74
N GLN A 218 21.07 -5.09 -2.14
CA GLN A 218 22.16 -4.95 -1.15
C GLN A 218 23.33 -4.11 -1.67
N LYS A 219 23.62 -4.19 -2.98
CA LYS A 219 24.71 -3.39 -3.59
C LYS A 219 24.48 -1.89 -3.54
N TYR A 220 23.21 -1.44 -3.36
CA TYR A 220 22.85 -0.02 -3.40
C TYR A 220 22.46 0.53 -2.03
N PHE A 221 22.24 -0.35 -1.03
CA PHE A 221 21.71 0.02 0.28
C PHE A 221 22.62 -0.39 1.45
N GLN A 222 23.77 -0.98 1.15
CA GLN A 222 24.88 -1.18 2.12
C GLN A 222 25.72 0.06 2.28
#